data_1d32f0543ef9732535bf56b1839a3936
#
_entry.id   1d32f0543ef9732535bf56b1839a3936
#
_cell.length_a   1.000
_cell.length_b   1.000
_cell.length_c   1.000
_cell.angle_alpha   90.00
_cell.angle_beta   90.00
_cell.angle_gamma   90.00
#
_symmetry.space_group_name_H-M   'P 1'
#
loop_
_entity.id
_entity.type
_entity.pdbx_description
1 polymer ?
#
loop_
_entity_poly.entity_id
_entity_poly.type
_entity_poly.pdbx_seq_one_letter_code
_entity_poly.pdbx_strand_id
1 'polypeptide(L)'
;MDITDEILHQHAEQRRMFALLDEFPKDDLEGLAAIWARLEVFLETHAEGEEKYFYPELLRLGEGAADADSVEEEVEDAVKDHNEIRDAIRRAAGLDAGSDAWWEAVTACQVANSDHMAEEERQDLADFRQHASLELRHDLAVQFLRYEALHGASGVAPVDQDPEKFVRDHS
;
A
#
# COMPACT_ATOMS: atom_id res chain seq x y z
N MET A 1 4.24 13.32 -14.79
CA MET A 1 3.92 12.23 -13.84
C MET A 1 5.22 11.81 -13.17
N ASP A 2 5.15 11.46 -11.94
CA ASP A 2 6.25 10.99 -11.12
C ASP A 2 5.69 9.90 -10.19
N ILE A 3 6.30 8.72 -10.14
CA ILE A 3 5.74 7.60 -9.36
C ILE A 3 5.57 7.95 -7.89
N THR A 4 6.50 8.72 -7.33
CA THR A 4 6.41 9.13 -5.92
C THR A 4 5.24 10.10 -5.66
N ASP A 5 4.86 10.93 -6.63
CA ASP A 5 3.68 11.79 -6.52
C ASP A 5 2.39 10.97 -6.67
N GLU A 6 2.37 9.95 -7.55
CA GLU A 6 1.20 9.07 -7.72
C GLU A 6 0.96 8.21 -6.46
N ILE A 7 2.02 7.65 -5.86
CA ILE A 7 1.92 6.93 -4.58
C ILE A 7 1.34 7.86 -3.50
N LEU A 8 1.86 9.08 -3.34
CA LEU A 8 1.32 10.06 -2.39
C LEU A 8 -0.17 10.42 -2.64
N HIS A 9 -0.58 10.53 -3.91
CA HIS A 9 -1.99 10.75 -4.25
C HIS A 9 -2.86 9.57 -3.82
N GLN A 10 -2.38 8.35 -4.00
CA GLN A 10 -3.09 7.14 -3.58
C GLN A 10 -3.15 7.01 -2.05
N HIS A 11 -2.08 7.34 -1.34
CA HIS A 11 -2.08 7.43 0.12
C HIS A 11 -3.13 8.43 0.64
N ALA A 12 -3.23 9.60 0.00
CA ALA A 12 -4.26 10.57 0.36
C ALA A 12 -5.68 10.02 0.14
N GLU A 13 -5.92 9.27 -0.96
CA GLU A 13 -7.20 8.63 -1.23
C GLU A 13 -7.48 7.49 -0.24
N GLN A 14 -6.49 6.67 0.14
CA GLN A 14 -6.64 5.63 1.16
C GLN A 14 -7.08 6.24 2.50
N ARG A 15 -6.39 7.31 2.96
CA ARG A 15 -6.78 8.05 4.17
C ARG A 15 -8.22 8.57 4.08
N ARG A 16 -8.60 9.11 2.92
CA ARG A 16 -9.96 9.60 2.68
C ARG A 16 -10.99 8.47 2.74
N MET A 17 -10.68 7.29 2.21
CA MET A 17 -11.62 6.15 2.22
C MET A 17 -11.80 5.56 3.62
N PHE A 18 -10.74 5.48 4.45
CA PHE A 18 -10.88 5.11 5.85
C PHE A 18 -11.73 6.14 6.63
N ALA A 19 -11.48 7.44 6.42
CA ALA A 19 -12.30 8.49 7.03
C ALA A 19 -13.77 8.41 6.59
N LEU A 20 -14.03 8.07 5.33
CA LEU A 20 -15.39 7.84 4.84
C LEU A 20 -16.08 6.68 5.57
N LEU A 21 -15.39 5.57 5.83
CA LEU A 21 -15.94 4.46 6.65
C LEU A 21 -16.29 4.91 8.06
N ASP A 22 -15.43 5.72 8.68
CA ASP A 22 -15.65 6.24 10.03
C ASP A 22 -16.86 7.17 10.13
N GLU A 23 -17.10 7.99 9.10
CA GLU A 23 -18.19 8.97 9.04
C GLU A 23 -19.49 8.38 8.49
N PHE A 24 -19.45 7.20 7.84
CA PHE A 24 -20.60 6.60 7.19
C PHE A 24 -21.66 6.14 8.20
N PRO A 25 -22.98 6.20 7.86
CA PRO A 25 -24.05 5.72 8.74
C PRO A 25 -23.81 4.27 9.17
N LYS A 26 -23.73 4.03 10.49
CA LYS A 26 -23.38 2.70 11.04
C LYS A 26 -24.50 1.67 10.91
N ASP A 27 -25.71 2.10 10.59
CA ASP A 27 -26.88 1.24 10.34
C ASP A 27 -27.06 0.88 8.86
N ASP A 28 -26.29 1.51 7.94
CA ASP A 28 -26.26 1.12 6.52
C ASP A 28 -25.15 0.07 6.27
N LEU A 29 -25.44 -1.17 6.65
CA LEU A 29 -24.50 -2.27 6.56
C LEU A 29 -24.10 -2.61 5.11
N GLU A 30 -25.02 -2.43 4.16
CA GLU A 30 -24.74 -2.65 2.72
C GLU A 30 -23.77 -1.59 2.20
N GLY A 31 -23.95 -0.33 2.57
CA GLY A 31 -23.05 0.76 2.22
C GLY A 31 -21.66 0.58 2.84
N LEU A 32 -21.58 0.22 4.12
CA LEU A 32 -20.30 -0.08 4.78
C LEU A 32 -19.55 -1.22 4.07
N ALA A 33 -20.24 -2.32 3.75
CA ALA A 33 -19.65 -3.44 3.03
C ALA A 33 -19.15 -3.03 1.63
N ALA A 34 -19.91 -2.20 0.91
CA ALA A 34 -19.53 -1.75 -0.42
C ALA A 34 -18.31 -0.82 -0.40
N ILE A 35 -18.22 0.09 0.59
CA ILE A 35 -17.07 0.99 0.74
C ILE A 35 -15.83 0.18 1.10
N TRP A 36 -15.96 -0.77 2.03
CA TRP A 36 -14.86 -1.65 2.42
C TRP A 36 -14.36 -2.49 1.25
N ALA A 37 -15.25 -3.16 0.51
CA ALA A 37 -14.89 -3.96 -0.66
C ALA A 37 -14.12 -3.15 -1.72
N ARG A 38 -14.47 -1.88 -1.90
CA ARG A 38 -13.71 -0.98 -2.78
C ARG A 38 -12.33 -0.64 -2.20
N LEU A 39 -12.27 -0.40 -0.89
CA LEU A 39 -11.02 -0.04 -0.22
C LEU A 39 -10.02 -1.20 -0.23
N GLU A 40 -10.46 -2.43 0.09
CA GLU A 40 -9.57 -3.61 0.06
C GLU A 40 -8.98 -3.85 -1.34
N VAL A 41 -9.79 -3.73 -2.41
CA VAL A 41 -9.28 -3.81 -3.79
C VAL A 41 -8.24 -2.73 -4.06
N PHE A 42 -8.45 -1.53 -3.56
CA PHE A 42 -7.52 -0.42 -3.74
C PHE A 42 -6.20 -0.64 -3.00
N LEU A 43 -6.26 -1.04 -1.72
CA LEU A 43 -5.08 -1.34 -0.91
C LEU A 43 -4.21 -2.44 -1.55
N GLU A 44 -4.83 -3.56 -1.93
CA GLU A 44 -4.13 -4.70 -2.53
C GLU A 44 -3.52 -4.36 -3.90
N THR A 45 -4.25 -3.62 -4.74
CA THR A 45 -3.75 -3.23 -6.08
C THR A 45 -2.58 -2.25 -5.96
N HIS A 46 -2.65 -1.34 -5.00
CA HIS A 46 -1.59 -0.39 -4.68
C HIS A 46 -0.32 -1.10 -4.20
N ALA A 47 -0.43 -1.92 -3.16
CA ALA A 47 0.69 -2.68 -2.60
C ALA A 47 1.39 -3.57 -3.66
N GLU A 48 0.63 -4.30 -4.47
CA GLU A 48 1.20 -5.12 -5.55
C GLU A 48 1.84 -4.26 -6.65
N GLY A 49 1.32 -3.06 -6.90
CA GLY A 49 1.90 -2.10 -7.83
C GLY A 49 3.28 -1.62 -7.36
N GLU A 50 3.44 -1.33 -6.08
CA GLU A 50 4.72 -0.95 -5.48
C GLU A 50 5.73 -2.10 -5.47
N GLU A 51 5.32 -3.29 -5.08
CA GLU A 51 6.14 -4.50 -5.12
C GLU A 51 6.64 -4.83 -6.54
N LYS A 52 5.90 -4.44 -7.58
CA LYS A 52 6.28 -4.70 -8.97
C LYS A 52 7.14 -3.61 -9.62
N TYR A 53 6.90 -2.35 -9.28
CA TYR A 53 7.46 -1.24 -10.05
C TYR A 53 8.28 -0.27 -9.23
N PHE A 54 8.03 -0.16 -7.93
CA PHE A 54 8.71 0.82 -7.08
C PHE A 54 9.85 0.18 -6.29
N TYR A 55 9.59 -0.81 -5.45
CA TYR A 55 10.62 -1.38 -4.57
C TYR A 55 11.80 -2.04 -5.30
N PRO A 56 11.64 -2.73 -6.44
CA PRO A 56 12.81 -3.24 -7.18
C PRO A 56 13.75 -2.13 -7.65
N GLU A 57 13.22 -0.97 -8.02
CA GLU A 57 14.02 0.16 -8.44
C GLU A 57 14.58 0.96 -7.25
N LEU A 58 13.86 1.01 -6.12
CA LEU A 58 14.36 1.54 -4.87
C LEU A 58 15.57 0.74 -4.40
N LEU A 59 15.48 -0.59 -4.33
CA LEU A 59 16.61 -1.47 -3.99
C LEU A 59 17.83 -1.27 -4.89
N ARG A 60 17.61 -0.97 -6.18
CA ARG A 60 18.69 -0.77 -7.14
C ARG A 60 19.40 0.57 -7.00
N LEU A 61 18.73 1.61 -6.52
CA LEU A 61 19.20 3.00 -6.58
C LEU A 61 19.27 3.69 -5.22
N GLY A 62 18.47 3.29 -4.27
CA GLY A 62 18.40 3.88 -2.93
C GLY A 62 19.66 3.58 -2.12
N GLU A 63 19.86 4.37 -1.10
CA GLU A 63 20.98 4.27 -0.15
C GLU A 63 20.47 4.14 1.30
N GLY A 64 19.17 4.20 1.52
CA GLY A 64 18.53 4.33 2.82
C GLY A 64 18.36 5.78 3.25
N ALA A 65 17.25 6.10 3.85
CA ALA A 65 16.94 7.46 4.33
C ALA A 65 16.32 7.47 5.73
N ALA A 66 16.30 8.64 6.34
CA ALA A 66 15.77 8.91 7.67
C ALA A 66 16.43 8.03 8.75
N ASP A 67 15.71 7.09 9.32
CA ASP A 67 16.14 6.20 10.40
C ASP A 67 16.39 4.75 9.96
N ALA A 68 16.24 4.43 8.67
CA ALA A 68 16.66 3.16 8.12
C ALA A 68 18.19 3.08 7.99
N ASP A 69 18.78 1.95 8.37
CA ASP A 69 20.22 1.73 8.26
C ASP A 69 20.65 1.42 6.81
N SER A 70 19.74 0.95 5.97
CA SER A 70 19.96 0.63 4.56
C SER A 70 18.68 0.59 3.76
N VAL A 71 18.77 0.65 2.41
CA VAL A 71 17.63 0.50 1.51
C VAL A 71 17.00 -0.91 1.59
N GLU A 72 17.80 -1.93 1.90
CA GLU A 72 17.30 -3.28 2.12
C GLU A 72 16.36 -3.33 3.34
N GLU A 73 16.69 -2.64 4.43
CA GLU A 73 15.84 -2.54 5.61
C GLU A 73 14.52 -1.80 5.28
N GLU A 74 14.58 -0.68 4.55
CA GLU A 74 13.38 0.04 4.09
C GLU A 74 12.41 -0.91 3.35
N VAL A 75 12.92 -1.65 2.36
CA VAL A 75 12.07 -2.53 1.55
C VAL A 75 11.61 -3.78 2.31
N GLU A 76 12.44 -4.35 3.20
CA GLU A 76 12.00 -5.46 4.06
C GLU A 76 10.84 -5.04 4.95
N ASP A 77 10.91 -3.87 5.59
CA ASP A 77 9.85 -3.35 6.44
C ASP A 77 8.59 -3.03 5.63
N ALA A 78 8.71 -2.38 4.48
CA ALA A 78 7.57 -2.08 3.61
C ALA A 78 6.82 -3.36 3.15
N VAL A 79 7.54 -4.40 2.73
CA VAL A 79 6.94 -5.69 2.33
C VAL A 79 6.29 -6.41 3.51
N LYS A 80 6.88 -6.33 4.70
CA LYS A 80 6.29 -6.86 5.93
C LYS A 80 4.99 -6.13 6.27
N ASP A 81 4.97 -4.81 6.19
CA ASP A 81 3.78 -4.00 6.44
C ASP A 81 2.65 -4.33 5.48
N HIS A 82 2.94 -4.54 4.19
CA HIS A 82 1.96 -5.03 3.22
C HIS A 82 1.35 -6.37 3.64
N ASN A 83 2.16 -7.30 4.16
CA ASN A 83 1.64 -8.57 4.67
C ASN A 83 0.73 -8.35 5.90
N GLU A 84 1.06 -7.42 6.80
CA GLU A 84 0.22 -7.09 7.96
C GLU A 84 -1.12 -6.47 7.54
N ILE A 85 -1.11 -5.58 6.53
CA ILE A 85 -2.32 -5.00 5.92
C ILE A 85 -3.18 -6.11 5.30
N ARG A 86 -2.59 -7.02 4.50
CA ARG A 86 -3.27 -8.18 3.91
C ARG A 86 -3.88 -9.10 4.97
N ASP A 87 -3.18 -9.33 6.07
CA ASP A 87 -3.69 -10.10 7.20
C ASP A 87 -4.93 -9.46 7.84
N ALA A 88 -4.93 -8.14 7.97
CA ALA A 88 -6.09 -7.41 8.50
C ALA A 88 -7.28 -7.46 7.53
N ILE A 89 -7.05 -7.31 6.23
CA ILE A 89 -8.06 -7.46 5.17
C ILE A 89 -8.67 -8.87 5.23
N ARG A 90 -7.84 -9.92 5.28
CA ARG A 90 -8.31 -11.32 5.38
C ARG A 90 -9.15 -11.58 6.63
N ARG A 91 -8.80 -10.95 7.76
CA ARG A 91 -9.62 -11.05 8.98
C ARG A 91 -10.99 -10.43 8.82
N ALA A 92 -11.09 -9.29 8.12
CA ALA A 92 -12.38 -8.64 7.86
C ALA A 92 -13.27 -9.42 6.89
N ALA A 93 -12.68 -10.12 5.91
CA ALA A 93 -13.37 -10.80 4.79
C ALA A 93 -14.32 -11.94 5.19
N GLY A 94 -14.45 -12.38 6.36
CA GLY A 94 -15.40 -13.41 6.80
C GLY A 94 -16.39 -12.92 7.84
N LEU A 95 -16.39 -11.62 8.13
CA LEU A 95 -17.16 -11.03 9.20
C LEU A 95 -18.34 -10.23 8.64
N ASP A 96 -19.42 -10.15 9.42
CA ASP A 96 -20.55 -9.31 9.08
C ASP A 96 -20.17 -7.83 9.18
N ALA A 97 -20.31 -7.10 8.09
CA ALA A 97 -20.02 -5.68 8.05
C ALA A 97 -20.77 -4.91 9.15
N GLY A 98 -20.08 -4.01 9.82
CA GLY A 98 -20.63 -3.23 10.94
C GLY A 98 -20.65 -3.96 12.28
N SER A 99 -20.29 -5.26 12.36
CA SER A 99 -20.11 -5.95 13.64
C SER A 99 -18.87 -5.42 14.40
N ASP A 100 -18.84 -5.59 15.72
CA ASP A 100 -17.68 -5.18 16.54
C ASP A 100 -16.38 -5.84 16.02
N ALA A 101 -16.41 -7.13 15.71
CA ALA A 101 -15.25 -7.86 15.19
C ALA A 101 -14.79 -7.35 13.82
N TRP A 102 -15.73 -6.95 12.95
CA TRP A 102 -15.42 -6.35 11.68
C TRP A 102 -14.74 -4.97 11.86
N TRP A 103 -15.27 -4.14 12.77
CA TRP A 103 -14.66 -2.86 13.08
C TRP A 103 -13.26 -3.00 13.71
N GLU A 104 -13.04 -4.02 14.54
CA GLU A 104 -11.71 -4.33 15.06
C GLU A 104 -10.74 -4.66 13.93
N ALA A 105 -11.14 -5.47 12.94
CA ALA A 105 -10.31 -5.82 11.80
C ALA A 105 -10.04 -4.62 10.87
N VAL A 106 -11.07 -3.81 10.57
CA VAL A 106 -10.94 -2.57 9.78
C VAL A 106 -10.01 -1.58 10.47
N THR A 107 -10.14 -1.40 11.79
CA THR A 107 -9.26 -0.52 12.57
C THR A 107 -7.82 -1.02 12.56
N ALA A 108 -7.61 -2.32 12.69
CA ALA A 108 -6.27 -2.89 12.60
C ALA A 108 -5.62 -2.66 11.22
N CYS A 109 -6.42 -2.80 10.14
CA CYS A 109 -5.97 -2.47 8.79
C CYS A 109 -5.61 -0.98 8.65
N GLN A 110 -6.45 -0.09 9.17
CA GLN A 110 -6.22 1.36 9.15
C GLN A 110 -4.93 1.74 9.87
N VAL A 111 -4.66 1.14 11.03
CA VAL A 111 -3.44 1.41 11.80
C VAL A 111 -2.21 0.93 11.03
N ALA A 112 -2.19 -0.33 10.60
CA ALA A 112 -1.06 -0.88 9.84
C ALA A 112 -0.79 -0.06 8.57
N ASN A 113 -1.84 0.28 7.82
CA ASN A 113 -1.70 1.09 6.61
C ASN A 113 -1.24 2.53 6.89
N SER A 114 -1.63 3.11 8.01
CA SER A 114 -1.20 4.47 8.39
C SER A 114 0.27 4.52 8.80
N ASP A 115 0.73 3.50 9.53
CA ASP A 115 2.12 3.38 9.95
C ASP A 115 3.01 3.15 8.72
N HIS A 116 2.65 2.20 7.86
CA HIS A 116 3.31 1.95 6.58
C HIS A 116 3.44 3.22 5.73
N MET A 117 2.32 3.90 5.42
CA MET A 117 2.37 5.14 4.62
C MET A 117 3.25 6.22 5.24
N ALA A 118 3.28 6.33 6.58
CA ALA A 118 4.09 7.35 7.25
C ALA A 118 5.59 7.04 7.13
N GLU A 119 5.99 5.78 7.16
CA GLU A 119 7.36 5.35 6.97
C GLU A 119 7.80 5.49 5.52
N GLU A 120 7.02 4.98 4.58
CA GLU A 120 7.32 5.09 3.16
C GLU A 120 7.42 6.55 2.69
N GLU A 121 6.50 7.43 3.10
CA GLU A 121 6.55 8.86 2.77
C GLU A 121 7.82 9.55 3.30
N ARG A 122 8.30 9.12 4.48
CA ARG A 122 9.47 9.71 5.12
C ARG A 122 10.79 9.12 4.63
N GLN A 123 10.83 7.84 4.31
CA GLN A 123 12.02 7.08 3.94
C GLN A 123 12.07 6.82 2.44
N ASP A 124 11.34 5.83 1.97
CA ASP A 124 11.41 5.24 0.64
C ASP A 124 11.21 6.23 -0.49
N LEU A 125 10.14 7.04 -0.41
CA LEU A 125 9.86 8.05 -1.42
C LEU A 125 10.90 9.19 -1.40
N ALA A 126 11.41 9.52 -0.23
CA ALA A 126 12.44 10.54 -0.09
C ALA A 126 13.78 10.07 -0.64
N ASP A 127 14.18 8.84 -0.32
CA ASP A 127 15.40 8.20 -0.84
C ASP A 127 15.34 8.07 -2.37
N PHE A 128 14.26 7.51 -2.88
CA PHE A 128 14.08 7.34 -4.33
C PHE A 128 14.13 8.66 -5.11
N ARG A 129 13.53 9.73 -4.56
CA ARG A 129 13.59 11.07 -5.18
C ARG A 129 14.99 11.63 -5.30
N GLN A 130 15.87 11.28 -4.37
CA GLN A 130 17.25 11.76 -4.39
C GLN A 130 18.10 11.03 -5.43
N HIS A 131 17.84 9.74 -5.65
CA HIS A 131 18.74 8.87 -6.42
C HIS A 131 18.20 8.50 -7.81
N ALA A 132 16.87 8.50 -8.01
CA ALA A 132 16.26 8.21 -9.31
C ALA A 132 16.10 9.43 -10.20
N SER A 133 16.40 9.29 -11.50
CA SER A 133 16.18 10.34 -12.48
C SER A 133 14.69 10.65 -12.70
N LEU A 134 14.37 11.86 -13.11
CA LEU A 134 12.98 12.25 -13.47
C LEU A 134 12.41 11.37 -14.60
N GLU A 135 13.25 10.96 -15.55
CA GLU A 135 12.82 10.08 -16.65
C GLU A 135 12.39 8.71 -16.11
N LEU A 136 13.20 8.09 -15.27
CA LEU A 136 12.85 6.81 -14.65
C LEU A 136 11.58 6.92 -13.81
N ARG A 137 11.48 7.94 -12.95
CA ARG A 137 10.28 8.16 -12.13
C ARG A 137 9.03 8.36 -12.98
N HIS A 138 9.14 9.00 -14.13
CA HIS A 138 8.05 9.14 -15.09
C HIS A 138 7.66 7.78 -15.70
N ASP A 139 8.63 7.00 -16.16
CA ASP A 139 8.38 5.71 -16.81
C ASP A 139 7.73 4.70 -15.83
N LEU A 140 8.18 4.72 -14.58
CA LEU A 140 7.57 3.92 -13.51
C LEU A 140 6.15 4.38 -13.19
N ALA A 141 5.89 5.69 -13.16
CA ALA A 141 4.53 6.21 -12.97
C ALA A 141 3.57 5.71 -14.06
N VAL A 142 4.02 5.67 -15.32
CA VAL A 142 3.22 5.13 -16.43
C VAL A 142 2.90 3.65 -16.24
N GLN A 143 3.88 2.85 -15.80
CA GLN A 143 3.69 1.42 -15.55
C GLN A 143 2.76 1.17 -14.37
N PHE A 144 2.97 1.88 -13.26
CA PHE A 144 2.17 1.80 -12.04
C PHE A 144 0.70 2.16 -12.30
N LEU A 145 0.44 3.31 -12.92
CA LEU A 145 -0.93 3.75 -13.26
C LEU A 145 -1.60 2.81 -14.27
N ARG A 146 -0.84 2.26 -15.22
CA ARG A 146 -1.36 1.27 -16.15
C ARG A 146 -1.78 -0.01 -15.42
N TYR A 147 -0.96 -0.48 -14.47
CA TYR A 147 -1.26 -1.64 -13.65
C TYR A 147 -2.56 -1.41 -12.87
N GLU A 148 -2.64 -0.31 -12.16
CA GLU A 148 -3.83 0.07 -11.41
C GLU A 148 -5.09 0.16 -12.28
N ALA A 149 -5.00 0.80 -13.45
CA ALA A 149 -6.14 0.91 -14.37
C ALA A 149 -6.64 -0.46 -14.87
N LEU A 150 -5.77 -1.46 -14.97
CA LEU A 150 -6.14 -2.81 -15.38
C LEU A 150 -6.74 -3.65 -14.25
N HIS A 151 -6.36 -3.39 -13.01
CA HIS A 151 -6.72 -4.23 -11.85
C HIS A 151 -7.66 -3.56 -10.86
N GLY A 152 -7.76 -2.24 -10.82
CA GLY A 152 -8.53 -1.49 -9.84
C GLY A 152 -10.06 -1.75 -9.85
N ALA A 153 -10.61 -2.34 -10.92
CA ALA A 153 -12.02 -2.73 -10.97
C ALA A 153 -12.28 -4.17 -10.53
N SER A 154 -11.31 -5.09 -10.73
CA SER A 154 -11.46 -6.52 -10.49
C SER A 154 -10.65 -7.01 -9.28
N GLY A 155 -9.74 -6.20 -8.78
CA GLY A 155 -8.75 -6.59 -7.78
C GLY A 155 -7.64 -7.46 -8.35
N VAL A 156 -6.73 -7.82 -7.46
CA VAL A 156 -5.64 -8.76 -7.68
C VAL A 156 -5.82 -9.96 -6.76
N ALA A 157 -5.08 -11.03 -6.96
CA ALA A 157 -5.02 -12.14 -6.02
C ALA A 157 -3.86 -11.88 -5.06
N PRO A 158 -4.13 -11.40 -3.83
CA PRO A 158 -3.07 -10.99 -2.93
C PRO A 158 -2.21 -12.19 -2.51
N VAL A 159 -0.90 -12.01 -2.55
CA VAL A 159 0.07 -13.02 -2.14
C VAL A 159 1.06 -12.39 -1.18
N ASP A 160 1.18 -12.97 0.01
CA ASP A 160 2.20 -12.53 0.96
C ASP A 160 3.59 -12.80 0.38
N GLN A 161 4.45 -11.82 0.52
CA GLN A 161 5.84 -11.91 0.14
C GLN A 161 6.69 -12.28 1.37
N ASP A 162 7.75 -13.04 1.18
CA ASP A 162 8.80 -13.20 2.17
C ASP A 162 9.74 -11.97 2.04
N PRO A 163 9.82 -11.07 3.03
CA PRO A 163 10.56 -9.83 2.91
C PRO A 163 12.05 -10.02 2.59
N GLU A 164 12.73 -10.90 3.31
CA GLU A 164 14.15 -11.20 3.07
C GLU A 164 14.39 -11.82 1.68
N LYS A 165 13.43 -12.65 1.23
CA LYS A 165 13.50 -13.23 -0.11
C LYS A 165 13.24 -12.17 -1.17
N PHE A 166 12.28 -11.28 -0.95
CA PHE A 166 11.97 -10.19 -1.88
C PHE A 166 13.19 -9.31 -2.12
N VAL A 167 13.83 -8.85 -1.06
CA VAL A 167 15.06 -8.06 -1.15
C VAL A 167 16.16 -8.83 -1.87
N ARG A 168 16.44 -10.07 -1.48
CA ARG A 168 17.47 -10.90 -2.12
C ARG A 168 17.25 -11.13 -3.62
N ASP A 169 16.00 -11.26 -4.04
CA ASP A 169 15.65 -11.55 -5.44
C ASP A 169 15.73 -10.28 -6.33
N HIS A 170 15.71 -9.08 -5.75
CA HIS A 170 15.66 -7.79 -6.46
C HIS A 170 16.90 -6.89 -6.24
N SER A 171 17.81 -7.25 -5.32
CA SER A 171 19.09 -6.55 -5.08
C SER A 171 20.17 -6.82 -6.13
#